data_5e8417b77d898593e518e4fd98ee1106
#
_entry.id   5e8417b77d898593e518e4fd98ee1106
#
_cell.length_a   1.000
_cell.length_b   1.000
_cell.length_c   1.000
_cell.angle_alpha   90.00
_cell.angle_beta   90.00
_cell.angle_gamma   90.00
#
_symmetry.space_group_name_H-M   'P 1'
#
loop_
_entity.id
_entity.type
_entity.pdbx_description
1 polymer ?
#
loop_
_entity_poly.entity_id
_entity_poly.type
_entity_poly.pdbx_seq_one_letter_code
_entity_poly.pdbx_strand_id
1 'polypeptide(L)'
;MNTRFHVPSKVFGNRRKRGEGSDRDAETRPLTPAVFNGTDPILIDPMLNDSPGRSSSYLIQGERTALIDPGSANAAPRVLEGLKSRRIKVDFILLTHIHPDAAAGAGVIARHFPKARIVAPSGATGRLADPSALVSDMKKVYGDKVESIYGQPAAIESTRISALEDGDRIDLGDREIVAISSPGHTAAHMSFLDPSTSSLFCGDALGVQLPGSGVVRPSTPPWDFSFEDSLTSIRKLAAIGAETVYLAHFGAARPGPTEIFDRAENALERWHRSFLRKREQTDSDEDLSRQFNACLEATLEPITPSARRDLEAVSPAWLNLAGLNAEQARLSGRLSDAA
;
A
#
# COMPACT_ATOMS: atom_id res chain seq x y z
N MET A 1 -8.36 16.10 -22.89
CA MET A 1 -7.03 15.69 -23.42
C MET A 1 -6.61 14.40 -22.75
N ASN A 2 -6.37 13.33 -23.52
CA ASN A 2 -5.94 12.03 -22.97
C ASN A 2 -4.50 12.15 -22.47
N THR A 3 -4.31 12.38 -21.19
CA THR A 3 -3.00 12.23 -20.55
C THR A 3 -2.66 10.73 -20.49
N ARG A 4 -2.01 10.23 -21.55
CA ARG A 4 -1.40 8.90 -21.51
C ARG A 4 -0.16 9.01 -20.65
N PHE A 5 -0.20 8.47 -19.44
CA PHE A 5 0.99 8.28 -18.62
C PHE A 5 1.96 7.37 -19.40
N HIS A 6 3.14 7.87 -19.68
CA HIS A 6 4.15 7.08 -20.39
C HIS A 6 4.82 6.14 -19.40
N VAL A 7 4.42 4.86 -19.42
CA VAL A 7 5.07 3.79 -18.64
C VAL A 7 6.40 3.44 -19.32
N PRO A 8 7.57 3.69 -18.70
CA PRO A 8 8.84 3.34 -19.31
C PRO A 8 8.91 1.85 -19.59
N SER A 9 9.26 1.45 -20.82
CA SER A 9 9.29 0.06 -21.29
C SER A 9 10.27 -0.85 -20.52
N LYS A 10 11.13 -0.29 -19.69
CA LYS A 10 12.17 -1.00 -18.91
C LYS A 10 11.78 -1.34 -17.47
N VAL A 11 10.60 -0.93 -16.98
CA VAL A 11 10.20 -1.12 -15.57
C VAL A 11 9.89 -2.58 -15.25
N PHE A 12 9.47 -3.36 -16.24
CA PHE A 12 9.15 -4.77 -16.06
C PHE A 12 10.20 -5.62 -16.75
N GLY A 13 11.19 -6.09 -15.97
CA GLY A 13 12.26 -6.95 -16.47
C GLY A 13 11.70 -8.20 -17.16
N ASN A 14 12.16 -8.48 -18.39
CA ASN A 14 11.95 -9.75 -19.06
C ASN A 14 12.42 -10.90 -18.16
N ARG A 15 11.57 -11.91 -17.99
CA ARG A 15 11.97 -13.20 -17.40
C ARG A 15 13.22 -13.71 -18.15
N ARG A 16 14.39 -13.48 -17.60
CA ARG A 16 15.59 -14.20 -18.05
C ARG A 16 15.47 -15.64 -17.55
N LYS A 17 15.55 -16.59 -18.47
CA LYS A 17 15.79 -18.01 -18.17
C LYS A 17 16.98 -18.09 -17.22
N ARG A 18 16.83 -18.83 -16.13
CA ARG A 18 17.91 -19.14 -15.19
C ARG A 18 19.05 -19.82 -15.95
N GLY A 19 20.15 -19.11 -16.16
CA GLY A 19 21.43 -19.68 -16.46
C GLY A 19 22.09 -20.01 -15.13
N GLU A 20 22.59 -21.23 -15.01
CA GLU A 20 23.35 -21.71 -13.87
C GLU A 20 24.63 -20.87 -13.73
N GLY A 21 24.77 -20.17 -12.61
CA GLY A 21 25.96 -19.43 -12.24
C GLY A 21 25.97 -19.29 -10.72
N SER A 22 26.84 -20.04 -10.09
CA SER A 22 27.08 -20.11 -8.66
C SER A 22 27.48 -18.74 -8.08
N ASP A 23 26.65 -18.21 -7.22
CA ASP A 23 27.06 -17.36 -6.10
C ASP A 23 26.28 -17.80 -4.86
N ARG A 24 26.86 -18.77 -4.17
CA ARG A 24 26.52 -19.14 -2.80
C ARG A 24 27.26 -18.15 -1.94
N ASP A 25 26.55 -17.33 -1.21
CA ASP A 25 26.84 -16.76 0.11
C ASP A 25 26.08 -15.41 0.28
N ALA A 26 24.76 -15.48 0.15
CA ALA A 26 23.88 -14.58 0.88
C ALA A 26 23.04 -15.49 1.77
N GLU A 27 23.46 -15.64 3.02
CA GLU A 27 22.69 -16.32 4.06
C GLU A 27 21.26 -15.73 4.07
N THR A 28 20.35 -16.43 3.42
CA THR A 28 18.92 -16.34 3.71
C THR A 28 18.76 -16.96 5.11
N ARG A 29 19.02 -16.16 6.16
CA ARG A 29 18.53 -16.48 7.48
C ARG A 29 17.02 -16.68 7.34
N PRO A 30 16.50 -17.89 7.62
CA PRO A 30 15.06 -18.04 7.78
C PRO A 30 14.68 -17.06 8.88
N LEU A 31 13.67 -16.20 8.61
CA LEU A 31 13.08 -15.34 9.63
C LEU A 31 12.67 -16.29 10.75
N THR A 32 13.42 -16.28 11.83
CA THR A 32 13.12 -17.05 13.03
C THR A 32 11.70 -16.68 13.41
N PRO A 33 10.78 -17.64 13.62
CA PRO A 33 9.45 -17.32 14.10
C PRO A 33 9.64 -16.51 15.39
N ALA A 34 9.23 -15.25 15.40
CA ALA A 34 9.12 -14.50 16.63
C ALA A 34 8.29 -15.35 17.59
N VAL A 35 8.70 -15.42 18.85
CA VAL A 35 7.91 -16.07 19.90
C VAL A 35 6.61 -15.28 19.98
N PHE A 36 5.54 -15.82 19.42
CA PHE A 36 4.23 -15.20 19.43
C PHE A 36 3.67 -15.25 20.85
N ASN A 37 3.70 -14.14 21.55
CA ASN A 37 2.76 -13.90 22.64
C ASN A 37 1.41 -13.75 21.95
N GLY A 38 0.45 -14.64 22.14
CA GLY A 38 -0.75 -14.83 21.34
C GLY A 38 -1.66 -13.62 21.03
N THR A 39 -1.19 -12.40 21.24
CA THR A 39 -1.85 -11.11 21.01
C THR A 39 -1.24 -10.31 19.85
N ASP A 40 0.00 -10.61 19.41
CA ASP A 40 0.68 -9.87 18.35
C ASP A 40 0.10 -10.21 16.98
N PRO A 41 0.04 -9.26 16.02
CA PRO A 41 -0.44 -9.54 14.68
C PRO A 41 0.52 -10.46 13.94
N ILE A 42 -0.03 -11.41 13.19
CA ILE A 42 0.74 -12.31 12.35
C ILE A 42 0.90 -11.65 10.97
N LEU A 43 2.15 -11.41 10.56
CA LEU A 43 2.44 -10.99 9.21
C LEU A 43 2.40 -12.20 8.27
N ILE A 44 1.63 -12.07 7.19
CA ILE A 44 1.65 -12.96 6.03
C ILE A 44 2.24 -12.15 4.87
N ASP A 45 3.32 -12.63 4.28
CA ASP A 45 3.93 -12.00 3.10
C ASP A 45 3.20 -12.44 1.83
N PRO A 46 2.44 -11.55 1.17
CA PRO A 46 1.79 -11.85 -0.10
C PRO A 46 2.77 -12.06 -1.25
N MET A 47 4.04 -11.70 -1.06
CA MET A 47 5.11 -11.77 -2.05
C MET A 47 4.75 -11.03 -3.35
N LEU A 48 4.48 -9.74 -3.23
CA LEU A 48 4.14 -8.89 -4.37
C LEU A 48 5.16 -9.03 -5.51
N ASN A 49 4.67 -9.36 -6.71
CA ASN A 49 5.50 -9.67 -7.88
C ASN A 49 6.50 -10.82 -7.64
N ASP A 50 6.05 -11.89 -6.95
CA ASP A 50 6.86 -13.07 -6.60
C ASP A 50 8.13 -12.76 -5.80
N SER A 51 8.16 -11.64 -5.10
CA SER A 51 9.31 -11.20 -4.30
C SER A 51 8.93 -11.00 -2.84
N PRO A 52 9.69 -11.60 -1.90
CA PRO A 52 9.43 -11.44 -0.48
C PRO A 52 9.77 -10.04 0.02
N GLY A 53 9.12 -9.64 1.12
CA GLY A 53 9.45 -8.40 1.82
C GLY A 53 8.96 -7.13 1.14
N ARG A 54 7.95 -7.20 0.25
CA ARG A 54 7.45 -6.06 -0.51
C ARG A 54 6.06 -5.60 -0.12
N SER A 55 5.23 -6.48 0.42
CA SER A 55 3.90 -6.13 0.93
C SER A 55 3.55 -6.99 2.13
N SER A 56 2.55 -6.58 2.89
CA SER A 56 2.13 -7.28 4.10
C SER A 56 0.63 -7.40 4.15
N SER A 57 0.17 -8.59 4.51
CA SER A 57 -1.15 -8.81 5.06
C SER A 57 -1.00 -9.07 6.56
N TYR A 58 -1.86 -8.49 7.39
CA TYR A 58 -1.79 -8.68 8.83
C TYR A 58 -3.01 -9.44 9.33
N LEU A 59 -2.77 -10.45 10.15
CA LEU A 59 -3.80 -11.23 10.78
C LEU A 59 -3.85 -10.88 12.26
N ILE A 60 -5.00 -10.41 12.71
CA ILE A 60 -5.28 -10.13 14.11
C ILE A 60 -6.21 -11.23 14.62
N GLN A 61 -5.75 -11.93 15.65
CA GLN A 61 -6.50 -13.02 16.26
C GLN A 61 -7.14 -12.57 17.58
N GLY A 62 -8.43 -12.79 17.70
CA GLY A 62 -9.24 -12.71 18.88
C GLY A 62 -10.16 -13.93 18.90
N GLU A 63 -11.32 -13.87 19.58
CA GLU A 63 -12.39 -14.86 19.40
C GLU A 63 -12.86 -14.91 17.94
N ARG A 64 -12.80 -13.77 17.24
CA ARG A 64 -12.96 -13.62 15.79
C ARG A 64 -11.65 -13.10 15.19
N THR A 65 -11.39 -13.48 13.96
CA THR A 65 -10.13 -13.18 13.29
C THR A 65 -10.34 -12.16 12.18
N ALA A 66 -9.50 -11.12 12.16
CA ALA A 66 -9.45 -10.13 11.11
C ALA A 66 -8.19 -10.27 10.26
N LEU A 67 -8.34 -10.20 8.93
CA LEU A 67 -7.25 -10.10 7.96
C LEU A 67 -7.24 -8.68 7.38
N ILE A 68 -6.16 -7.93 7.58
CA ILE A 68 -5.97 -6.60 7.02
C ILE A 68 -5.21 -6.73 5.69
N ASP A 69 -5.71 -6.08 4.65
CA ASP A 69 -5.14 -5.96 3.32
C ASP A 69 -4.64 -7.29 2.73
N PRO A 70 -5.52 -8.07 2.11
CA PRO A 70 -5.19 -9.41 1.60
C PRO A 70 -4.26 -9.41 0.39
N GLY A 71 -3.78 -8.25 -0.04
CA GLY A 71 -2.87 -8.14 -1.17
C GLY A 71 -3.56 -8.16 -2.54
N SER A 72 -2.76 -8.35 -3.58
CA SER A 72 -3.25 -8.47 -4.96
C SER A 72 -3.99 -9.79 -5.21
N ALA A 73 -4.78 -9.85 -6.29
CA ALA A 73 -5.47 -11.10 -6.64
C ALA A 73 -4.49 -12.23 -6.98
N ASN A 74 -3.33 -11.90 -7.57
CA ASN A 74 -2.25 -12.87 -7.82
C ASN A 74 -1.59 -13.38 -6.53
N ALA A 75 -1.60 -12.57 -5.46
CA ALA A 75 -1.05 -12.93 -4.15
C ALA A 75 -2.01 -13.77 -3.29
N ALA A 76 -3.31 -13.72 -3.56
CA ALA A 76 -4.32 -14.39 -2.77
C ALA A 76 -4.06 -15.90 -2.51
N PRO A 77 -3.56 -16.71 -3.48
CA PRO A 77 -3.22 -18.11 -3.20
C PRO A 77 -2.17 -18.28 -2.08
N ARG A 78 -1.19 -17.40 -1.99
CA ARG A 78 -0.15 -17.44 -0.94
C ARG A 78 -0.71 -17.05 0.42
N VAL A 79 -1.57 -16.03 0.45
CA VAL A 79 -2.27 -15.65 1.68
C VAL A 79 -3.14 -16.80 2.17
N LEU A 80 -3.88 -17.45 1.27
CA LEU A 80 -4.69 -18.64 1.60
C LEU A 80 -3.83 -19.79 2.13
N GLU A 81 -2.67 -20.04 1.54
CA GLU A 81 -1.73 -21.06 2.04
C GLU A 81 -1.22 -20.71 3.45
N GLY A 82 -0.87 -19.43 3.69
CA GLY A 82 -0.49 -18.95 5.01
C GLY A 82 -1.58 -19.13 6.08
N LEU A 83 -2.84 -18.89 5.72
CA LEU A 83 -3.99 -19.11 6.59
C LEU A 83 -4.25 -20.61 6.83
N LYS A 84 -4.19 -21.42 5.77
CA LYS A 84 -4.43 -22.87 5.79
C LYS A 84 -3.42 -23.63 6.64
N SER A 85 -2.12 -23.29 6.48
CA SER A 85 -1.03 -23.93 7.25
C SER A 85 -1.20 -23.72 8.75
N ARG A 86 -1.85 -22.64 9.14
CA ARG A 86 -2.16 -22.28 10.55
C ARG A 86 -3.56 -22.71 11.00
N ARG A 87 -4.37 -23.31 10.11
CA ARG A 87 -5.76 -23.69 10.35
C ARG A 87 -6.64 -22.51 10.79
N ILE A 88 -6.35 -21.30 10.27
CA ILE A 88 -7.04 -20.07 10.63
C ILE A 88 -8.28 -19.89 9.75
N LYS A 89 -9.39 -19.49 10.37
CA LYS A 89 -10.60 -19.01 9.72
C LYS A 89 -10.59 -17.48 9.78
N VAL A 90 -11.04 -16.85 8.71
CA VAL A 90 -11.17 -15.40 8.65
C VAL A 90 -12.64 -15.03 8.83
N ASP A 91 -12.93 -14.17 9.78
CA ASP A 91 -14.27 -13.63 10.08
C ASP A 91 -14.45 -12.24 9.46
N PHE A 92 -13.37 -11.46 9.38
CA PHE A 92 -13.35 -10.13 8.79
C PHE A 92 -12.18 -9.97 7.83
N ILE A 93 -12.42 -9.32 6.69
CA ILE A 93 -11.39 -8.79 5.80
C ILE A 93 -11.49 -7.28 5.90
N LEU A 94 -10.49 -6.64 6.49
CA LEU A 94 -10.41 -5.20 6.67
C LEU A 94 -9.54 -4.60 5.56
N LEU A 95 -10.03 -3.60 4.87
CA LEU A 95 -9.30 -2.93 3.81
C LEU A 95 -8.95 -1.51 4.25
N THR A 96 -7.67 -1.18 4.22
CA THR A 96 -7.23 0.20 4.46
C THR A 96 -7.68 1.10 3.31
N HIS A 97 -7.59 0.61 2.09
CA HIS A 97 -8.01 1.26 0.85
C HIS A 97 -8.21 0.22 -0.25
N ILE A 98 -8.52 0.63 -1.49
CA ILE A 98 -8.86 -0.31 -2.56
C ILE A 98 -7.83 -0.38 -3.70
N HIS A 99 -6.60 0.09 -3.51
CA HIS A 99 -5.58 -0.13 -4.54
C HIS A 99 -5.31 -1.62 -4.75
N PRO A 100 -4.85 -2.00 -5.95
CA PRO A 100 -4.84 -3.42 -6.35
C PRO A 100 -3.88 -4.28 -5.55
N ASP A 101 -2.82 -3.70 -5.02
CA ASP A 101 -1.82 -4.37 -4.17
C ASP A 101 -2.28 -4.59 -2.72
N ALA A 102 -3.29 -3.83 -2.27
CA ALA A 102 -3.91 -4.01 -0.96
C ALA A 102 -5.18 -4.87 -1.02
N ALA A 103 -6.08 -4.60 -1.98
CA ALA A 103 -7.47 -5.06 -1.93
C ALA A 103 -7.90 -6.02 -3.04
N ALA A 104 -7.17 -6.14 -4.17
CA ALA A 104 -7.64 -6.96 -5.30
C ALA A 104 -7.82 -8.45 -4.95
N GLY A 105 -7.10 -8.93 -3.93
CA GLY A 105 -7.23 -10.28 -3.40
C GLY A 105 -8.48 -10.52 -2.54
N ALA A 106 -9.16 -9.47 -2.07
CA ALA A 106 -10.25 -9.60 -1.10
C ALA A 106 -11.38 -10.50 -1.59
N GLY A 107 -11.83 -10.34 -2.84
CA GLY A 107 -12.87 -11.17 -3.41
C GLY A 107 -12.46 -12.64 -3.59
N VAL A 108 -11.19 -12.91 -3.88
CA VAL A 108 -10.65 -14.27 -3.97
C VAL A 108 -10.63 -14.94 -2.59
N ILE A 109 -10.14 -14.23 -1.57
CA ILE A 109 -10.13 -14.72 -0.17
C ILE A 109 -11.56 -14.92 0.34
N ALA A 110 -12.47 -13.97 0.06
CA ALA A 110 -13.86 -14.04 0.47
C ALA A 110 -14.62 -15.26 -0.05
N ARG A 111 -14.26 -15.79 -1.22
CA ARG A 111 -14.83 -17.05 -1.74
C ARG A 111 -14.46 -18.27 -0.89
N HIS A 112 -13.28 -18.28 -0.28
CA HIS A 112 -12.82 -19.36 0.59
C HIS A 112 -13.40 -19.25 2.01
N PHE A 113 -13.80 -18.05 2.42
CA PHE A 113 -14.41 -17.76 3.72
C PHE A 113 -15.80 -17.14 3.50
N PRO A 114 -16.84 -17.95 3.15
CA PRO A 114 -18.14 -17.42 2.74
C PRO A 114 -18.88 -16.66 3.84
N LYS A 115 -18.50 -16.86 5.11
CA LYS A 115 -19.06 -16.13 6.25
C LYS A 115 -18.29 -14.87 6.59
N ALA A 116 -17.10 -14.65 6.02
CA ALA A 116 -16.31 -13.47 6.29
C ALA A 116 -17.02 -12.21 5.78
N ARG A 117 -17.02 -11.17 6.60
CA ARG A 117 -17.47 -9.83 6.22
C ARG A 117 -16.30 -9.02 5.71
N ILE A 118 -16.53 -8.28 4.67
CA ILE A 118 -15.55 -7.36 4.11
C ILE A 118 -15.89 -5.97 4.62
N VAL A 119 -14.89 -5.31 5.20
CA VAL A 119 -15.07 -4.02 5.85
C VAL A 119 -14.09 -3.05 5.21
N ALA A 120 -14.60 -1.96 4.64
CA ALA A 120 -13.83 -1.04 3.83
C ALA A 120 -14.30 0.42 4.01
N PRO A 121 -13.47 1.42 3.70
CA PRO A 121 -13.89 2.82 3.72
C PRO A 121 -15.19 3.03 2.93
N SER A 122 -16.10 3.86 3.42
CA SER A 122 -17.44 4.04 2.83
C SER A 122 -17.39 4.42 1.35
N GLY A 123 -16.47 5.28 0.94
CA GLY A 123 -16.26 5.68 -0.46
C GLY A 123 -15.76 4.57 -1.39
N ALA A 124 -15.36 3.41 -0.86
CA ALA A 124 -14.76 2.31 -1.62
C ALA A 124 -15.70 1.11 -1.88
N THR A 125 -16.79 1.00 -1.14
CA THR A 125 -17.64 -0.20 -1.09
C THR A 125 -18.26 -0.58 -2.44
N GLY A 126 -18.70 0.38 -3.23
CA GLY A 126 -19.28 0.15 -4.56
C GLY A 126 -18.30 -0.51 -5.53
N ARG A 127 -17.03 -0.13 -5.47
CA ARG A 127 -15.96 -0.68 -6.33
C ARG A 127 -15.54 -2.10 -5.94
N LEU A 128 -15.87 -2.55 -4.73
CA LEU A 128 -15.68 -3.94 -4.30
C LEU A 128 -16.83 -4.83 -4.78
N ALA A 129 -18.03 -4.30 -4.83
CA ALA A 129 -19.20 -5.01 -5.35
C ALA A 129 -19.13 -5.14 -6.88
N ASP A 130 -18.71 -4.09 -7.57
CA ASP A 130 -18.42 -4.10 -9.01
C ASP A 130 -17.01 -3.55 -9.27
N PRO A 131 -16.00 -4.40 -9.47
CA PRO A 131 -14.63 -3.97 -9.67
C PRO A 131 -14.32 -3.47 -11.08
N SER A 132 -15.29 -3.35 -11.99
CA SER A 132 -15.07 -2.94 -13.39
C SER A 132 -14.43 -1.56 -13.50
N ALA A 133 -14.90 -0.58 -12.70
CA ALA A 133 -14.31 0.74 -12.63
C ALA A 133 -12.87 0.71 -12.10
N LEU A 134 -12.60 -0.07 -11.05
CA LEU A 134 -11.26 -0.26 -10.52
C LEU A 134 -10.31 -0.83 -11.58
N VAL A 135 -10.74 -1.88 -12.29
CA VAL A 135 -9.95 -2.48 -13.38
C VAL A 135 -9.70 -1.47 -14.51
N SER A 136 -10.69 -0.65 -14.85
CA SER A 136 -10.54 0.40 -15.86
C SER A 136 -9.48 1.44 -15.44
N ASP A 137 -9.51 1.90 -14.20
CA ASP A 137 -8.56 2.87 -13.67
C ASP A 137 -7.13 2.30 -13.59
N MET A 138 -7.01 1.05 -13.15
CA MET A 138 -5.73 0.33 -13.18
C MET A 138 -5.15 0.24 -14.60
N LYS A 139 -5.99 -0.05 -15.61
CA LYS A 139 -5.56 -0.10 -17.02
C LYS A 139 -5.10 1.26 -17.55
N LYS A 140 -5.69 2.36 -17.11
CA LYS A 140 -5.24 3.72 -17.49
C LYS A 140 -3.79 3.97 -17.06
N VAL A 141 -3.39 3.43 -15.91
CA VAL A 141 -2.07 3.63 -15.30
C VAL A 141 -1.06 2.59 -15.78
N TYR A 142 -1.40 1.30 -15.73
CA TYR A 142 -0.47 0.19 -15.98
C TYR A 142 -0.61 -0.44 -17.37
N GLY A 143 -1.61 -0.01 -18.16
CA GLY A 143 -1.90 -0.58 -19.46
C GLY A 143 -2.34 -2.06 -19.36
N ASP A 144 -2.08 -2.83 -20.41
CA ASP A 144 -2.45 -4.25 -20.49
C ASP A 144 -1.68 -5.16 -19.52
N LYS A 145 -0.63 -4.62 -18.88
CA LYS A 145 0.18 -5.38 -17.90
C LYS A 145 -0.48 -5.52 -16.54
N VAL A 146 -1.54 -4.78 -16.27
CA VAL A 146 -2.21 -4.75 -14.97
C VAL A 146 -2.59 -6.14 -14.47
N GLU A 147 -3.15 -6.97 -15.34
CA GLU A 147 -3.58 -8.32 -14.99
C GLU A 147 -2.40 -9.24 -14.63
N SER A 148 -1.27 -9.11 -15.34
CA SER A 148 -0.08 -9.90 -15.02
C SER A 148 0.58 -9.46 -13.70
N ILE A 149 0.40 -8.19 -13.28
CA ILE A 149 1.00 -7.63 -12.06
C ILE A 149 0.13 -7.94 -10.85
N TYR A 150 -1.16 -7.61 -10.92
CA TYR A 150 -2.06 -7.64 -9.77
C TYR A 150 -3.12 -8.72 -9.83
N GLY A 151 -3.34 -9.36 -10.99
CA GLY A 151 -4.45 -10.26 -11.25
C GLY A 151 -5.77 -9.52 -11.44
N GLN A 152 -6.84 -10.28 -11.56
CA GLN A 152 -8.19 -9.74 -11.69
C GLN A 152 -8.89 -9.72 -10.32
N PRO A 153 -9.34 -8.55 -9.82
CA PRO A 153 -10.16 -8.50 -8.63
C PRO A 153 -11.49 -9.20 -8.88
N ALA A 154 -11.95 -9.95 -7.90
CA ALA A 154 -13.25 -10.64 -7.97
C ALA A 154 -14.32 -9.82 -7.26
N ALA A 155 -15.48 -9.68 -7.87
CA ALA A 155 -16.65 -9.05 -7.27
C ALA A 155 -17.05 -9.73 -5.95
N ILE A 156 -17.52 -8.92 -5.01
CA ILE A 156 -17.97 -9.33 -3.68
C ILE A 156 -19.46 -9.00 -3.56
N GLU A 157 -20.27 -9.92 -3.06
CA GLU A 157 -21.68 -9.65 -2.80
C GLU A 157 -21.84 -8.44 -1.89
N SER A 158 -22.64 -7.46 -2.28
CA SER A 158 -22.83 -6.20 -1.54
C SER A 158 -23.33 -6.42 -0.11
N THR A 159 -24.12 -7.46 0.13
CA THR A 159 -24.62 -7.86 1.46
C THR A 159 -23.50 -8.30 2.42
N ARG A 160 -22.33 -8.61 1.91
CA ARG A 160 -21.13 -8.99 2.67
C ARG A 160 -20.18 -7.82 2.92
N ILE A 161 -20.41 -6.68 2.28
CA ILE A 161 -19.59 -5.49 2.42
C ILE A 161 -20.22 -4.56 3.46
N SER A 162 -19.42 -4.08 4.39
CA SER A 162 -19.79 -3.05 5.36
C SER A 162 -18.91 -1.82 5.13
N ALA A 163 -19.53 -0.66 5.09
CA ALA A 163 -18.83 0.61 5.08
C ALA A 163 -18.26 0.92 6.47
N LEU A 164 -17.10 1.58 6.50
CA LEU A 164 -16.47 2.13 7.69
C LEU A 164 -16.39 3.64 7.61
N GLU A 165 -16.63 4.24 8.77
CA GLU A 165 -16.39 5.66 9.04
C GLU A 165 -15.34 5.83 10.14
N ASP A 166 -14.87 7.06 10.34
CA ASP A 166 -13.89 7.41 11.38
C ASP A 166 -14.43 7.08 12.77
N GLY A 167 -13.67 6.33 13.54
CA GLY A 167 -14.03 5.92 14.90
C GLY A 167 -14.89 4.66 15.01
N ASP A 168 -15.30 4.05 13.89
CA ASP A 168 -16.02 2.78 13.91
C ASP A 168 -15.17 1.67 14.54
N ARG A 169 -15.86 0.72 15.18
CA ARG A 169 -15.23 -0.37 15.91
C ARG A 169 -15.63 -1.72 15.34
N ILE A 170 -14.65 -2.56 15.09
CA ILE A 170 -14.81 -3.94 14.65
C ILE A 170 -14.56 -4.84 15.87
N ASP A 171 -15.62 -5.41 16.39
CA ASP A 171 -15.59 -6.28 17.55
C ASP A 171 -15.06 -7.67 17.16
N LEU A 172 -13.95 -8.11 17.75
CA LEU A 172 -13.37 -9.45 17.58
C LEU A 172 -13.67 -10.38 18.78
N GLY A 173 -14.56 -9.96 19.68
CA GLY A 173 -14.98 -10.70 20.87
C GLY A 173 -14.19 -10.27 22.10
N ASP A 174 -12.97 -10.73 22.24
CA ASP A 174 -12.06 -10.40 23.35
C ASP A 174 -11.28 -9.08 23.13
N ARG A 175 -11.35 -8.51 21.93
CA ARG A 175 -10.74 -7.23 21.55
C ARG A 175 -11.54 -6.53 20.46
N GLU A 176 -11.23 -5.27 20.22
CA GLU A 176 -11.81 -4.49 19.14
C GLU A 176 -10.73 -3.82 18.31
N ILE A 177 -11.03 -3.56 17.04
CA ILE A 177 -10.19 -2.77 16.14
C ILE A 177 -10.92 -1.46 15.84
N VAL A 178 -10.24 -0.33 16.01
CA VAL A 178 -10.79 1.00 15.76
C VAL A 178 -10.36 1.48 14.37
N ALA A 179 -11.32 1.86 13.54
CA ALA A 179 -11.07 2.47 12.24
C ALA A 179 -10.75 3.96 12.43
N ILE A 180 -9.72 4.44 11.73
CA ILE A 180 -9.25 5.81 11.79
C ILE A 180 -9.14 6.33 10.37
N SER A 181 -9.97 7.30 10.00
CA SER A 181 -9.88 7.94 8.69
C SER A 181 -8.54 8.64 8.54
N SER A 182 -7.82 8.27 7.49
CA SER A 182 -6.47 8.75 7.17
C SER A 182 -6.32 9.02 5.67
N PRO A 183 -7.14 9.95 5.10
CA PRO A 183 -7.09 10.29 3.69
C PRO A 183 -5.76 10.92 3.30
N GLY A 184 -5.49 10.95 1.99
CA GLY A 184 -4.31 11.59 1.42
C GLY A 184 -3.64 10.72 0.38
N HIS A 185 -3.18 9.51 0.72
CA HIS A 185 -2.76 8.52 -0.27
C HIS A 185 -3.87 8.23 -1.29
N THR A 186 -5.08 8.08 -0.81
CA THR A 186 -6.35 8.12 -1.54
C THR A 186 -7.40 8.78 -0.66
N ALA A 187 -8.45 9.36 -1.25
CA ALA A 187 -9.52 10.02 -0.51
C ALA A 187 -10.24 9.07 0.46
N ALA A 188 -10.41 7.80 0.07
CA ALA A 188 -11.04 6.77 0.87
C ALA A 188 -9.98 5.84 1.50
N HIS A 189 -9.21 6.34 2.47
CA HIS A 189 -8.19 5.58 3.20
C HIS A 189 -8.50 5.51 4.68
N MET A 190 -8.29 4.33 5.28
CA MET A 190 -8.41 4.05 6.71
C MET A 190 -7.12 3.45 7.24
N SER A 191 -6.79 3.81 8.47
CA SER A 191 -5.85 3.09 9.32
C SER A 191 -6.60 2.32 10.39
N PHE A 192 -6.00 1.29 10.97
CA PHE A 192 -6.63 0.47 12.00
C PHE A 192 -5.79 0.46 13.27
N LEU A 193 -6.41 0.77 14.40
CA LEU A 193 -5.78 0.69 15.71
C LEU A 193 -6.30 -0.52 16.47
N ASP A 194 -5.41 -1.35 16.99
CA ASP A 194 -5.70 -2.33 18.03
C ASP A 194 -5.28 -1.74 19.37
N PRO A 195 -6.24 -1.24 20.19
CA PRO A 195 -5.92 -0.64 21.48
C PRO A 195 -5.34 -1.65 22.48
N SER A 196 -5.64 -2.95 22.33
CA SER A 196 -5.21 -3.99 23.27
C SER A 196 -3.70 -4.25 23.21
N THR A 197 -3.07 -3.98 22.05
CA THR A 197 -1.63 -4.14 21.82
C THR A 197 -0.96 -2.81 21.46
N SER A 198 -1.70 -1.71 21.50
CA SER A 198 -1.22 -0.39 21.04
C SER A 198 -0.58 -0.44 19.64
N SER A 199 -1.18 -1.25 18.74
CA SER A 199 -0.70 -1.50 17.38
C SER A 199 -1.51 -0.72 16.35
N LEU A 200 -0.84 0.06 15.51
CA LEU A 200 -1.45 0.88 14.47
C LEU A 200 -1.04 0.38 13.08
N PHE A 201 -2.03 0.02 12.26
CA PHE A 201 -1.86 -0.42 10.88
C PHE A 201 -2.19 0.75 9.96
N CYS A 202 -1.18 1.33 9.35
CA CYS A 202 -1.29 2.60 8.62
C CYS A 202 -1.61 2.44 7.13
N GLY A 203 -1.69 1.22 6.59
CA GLY A 203 -1.77 1.07 5.15
C GLY A 203 -0.65 1.84 4.45
N ASP A 204 -1.01 2.68 3.49
CA ASP A 204 -0.08 3.54 2.73
C ASP A 204 -0.04 5.00 3.20
N ALA A 205 -0.73 5.33 4.31
CA ALA A 205 -0.78 6.71 4.81
C ALA A 205 0.61 7.29 5.15
N LEU A 206 1.58 6.45 5.49
CA LEU A 206 2.96 6.86 5.80
C LEU A 206 3.94 6.63 4.64
N GLY A 207 3.44 6.16 3.48
CA GLY A 207 4.28 5.77 2.36
C GLY A 207 4.93 4.39 2.52
N VAL A 208 6.01 4.16 1.79
CA VAL A 208 6.67 2.87 1.63
C VAL A 208 8.02 2.85 2.32
N GLN A 209 8.22 1.89 3.21
CA GLN A 209 9.51 1.55 3.79
C GLN A 209 9.78 0.06 3.59
N LEU A 210 10.77 -0.28 2.77
CA LEU A 210 11.18 -1.67 2.59
C LEU A 210 12.32 -2.06 3.53
N PRO A 211 12.46 -3.34 3.91
CA PRO A 211 13.56 -3.83 4.72
C PRO A 211 14.91 -3.44 4.11
N GLY A 212 15.78 -2.84 4.94
CA GLY A 212 17.12 -2.43 4.52
C GLY A 212 17.19 -1.18 3.62
N SER A 213 16.07 -0.56 3.25
CA SER A 213 16.08 0.67 2.44
C SER A 213 16.63 1.88 3.20
N GLY A 214 16.38 1.94 4.50
CA GLY A 214 16.79 3.08 5.35
C GLY A 214 16.02 4.38 5.09
N VAL A 215 15.10 4.39 4.12
CA VAL A 215 14.30 5.56 3.73
C VAL A 215 12.81 5.25 3.75
N VAL A 216 12.01 6.30 3.86
CA VAL A 216 10.57 6.26 3.60
C VAL A 216 10.34 6.98 2.27
N ARG A 217 9.70 6.31 1.32
CA ARG A 217 9.26 6.91 0.05
C ARG A 217 7.79 7.26 0.16
N PRO A 218 7.37 8.50 -0.13
CA PRO A 218 5.95 8.84 -0.17
C PRO A 218 5.21 7.96 -1.18
N SER A 219 3.94 7.66 -0.89
CA SER A 219 3.05 6.95 -1.81
C SER A 219 1.98 7.93 -2.31
N THR A 220 2.19 8.44 -3.52
CA THR A 220 1.40 9.53 -4.12
C THR A 220 0.85 9.12 -5.49
N PRO A 221 -0.13 8.19 -5.54
CA PRO A 221 -0.67 7.67 -6.80
C PRO A 221 -1.54 8.70 -7.53
N PRO A 222 -1.70 8.60 -8.88
CA PRO A 222 -2.28 9.66 -9.70
C PRO A 222 -3.81 9.78 -9.68
N TRP A 223 -4.51 9.01 -8.84
CA TRP A 223 -5.98 9.02 -8.87
C TRP A 223 -6.57 10.19 -8.07
N ASP A 224 -6.42 10.16 -6.75
CA ASP A 224 -7.05 11.10 -5.82
C ASP A 224 -6.12 11.48 -4.65
N PHE A 225 -4.81 11.39 -4.87
CA PHE A 225 -3.81 11.82 -3.89
C PHE A 225 -4.00 13.29 -3.50
N SER A 226 -3.85 13.59 -2.21
CA SER A 226 -3.88 14.93 -1.64
C SER A 226 -2.71 15.13 -0.67
N PHE A 227 -1.87 16.12 -0.96
CA PHE A 227 -0.72 16.45 -0.12
C PHE A 227 -1.14 16.94 1.27
N GLU A 228 -2.11 17.86 1.34
CA GLU A 228 -2.57 18.44 2.60
C GLU A 228 -3.29 17.42 3.48
N ASP A 229 -4.12 16.56 2.88
CA ASP A 229 -4.78 15.48 3.62
C ASP A 229 -3.76 14.45 4.12
N SER A 230 -2.73 14.14 3.33
CA SER A 230 -1.65 13.24 3.74
C SER A 230 -0.89 13.78 4.96
N LEU A 231 -0.52 15.07 4.96
CA LEU A 231 0.14 15.69 6.11
C LEU A 231 -0.77 15.68 7.36
N THR A 232 -2.04 16.02 7.18
CA THR A 232 -3.04 16.01 8.25
C THR A 232 -3.19 14.60 8.84
N SER A 233 -3.26 13.59 7.98
CA SER A 233 -3.37 12.18 8.38
C SER A 233 -2.12 11.70 9.11
N ILE A 234 -0.93 11.99 8.61
CA ILE A 234 0.34 11.64 9.29
C ILE A 234 0.37 12.21 10.71
N ARG A 235 0.04 13.49 10.88
CA ARG A 235 0.00 14.15 12.19
C ARG A 235 -1.08 13.59 13.11
N LYS A 236 -2.28 13.31 12.57
CA LYS A 236 -3.38 12.67 13.31
C LYS A 236 -2.96 11.29 13.84
N LEU A 237 -2.35 10.48 12.98
CA LEU A 237 -1.89 9.13 13.35
C LEU A 237 -0.74 9.18 14.37
N ALA A 238 0.20 10.13 14.23
CA ALA A 238 1.28 10.33 15.20
C ALA A 238 0.75 10.68 16.61
N ALA A 239 -0.31 11.48 16.69
CA ALA A 239 -0.91 11.91 17.95
C ALA A 239 -1.58 10.75 18.74
N ILE A 240 -1.81 9.61 18.11
CA ILE A 240 -2.35 8.41 18.79
C ILE A 240 -1.35 7.85 19.78
N GLY A 241 -0.04 7.97 19.51
CA GLY A 241 1.00 7.46 20.39
C GLY A 241 1.08 5.93 20.44
N ALA A 242 0.79 5.26 19.31
CA ALA A 242 0.86 3.80 19.22
C ALA A 242 2.28 3.28 19.52
N GLU A 243 2.38 2.13 20.21
CA GLU A 243 3.67 1.51 20.56
C GLU A 243 4.29 0.79 19.36
N THR A 244 3.47 0.28 18.44
CA THR A 244 3.95 -0.34 17.20
C THR A 244 3.15 0.18 16.01
N VAL A 245 3.85 0.55 14.94
CA VAL A 245 3.27 1.01 13.68
C VAL A 245 3.60 -0.01 12.60
N TYR A 246 2.57 -0.51 11.92
CA TYR A 246 2.68 -1.47 10.82
C TYR A 246 2.34 -0.80 9.48
N LEU A 247 3.16 -1.08 8.46
CA LEU A 247 3.04 -0.53 7.12
C LEU A 247 2.54 -1.58 6.13
N ALA A 248 1.85 -1.16 5.07
CA ALA A 248 1.46 -2.05 3.98
C ALA A 248 2.70 -2.64 3.26
N HIS A 249 3.83 -1.92 3.27
CA HIS A 249 5.10 -2.26 2.63
C HIS A 249 6.28 -2.13 3.59
N PHE A 250 6.65 -2.98 4.39
CA PHE A 250 6.60 -4.32 4.86
C PHE A 250 6.86 -4.38 6.38
N GLY A 251 5.91 -4.89 7.15
CA GLY A 251 6.11 -5.18 8.57
C GLY A 251 6.05 -3.96 9.49
N ALA A 252 6.60 -4.12 10.70
CA ALA A 252 6.71 -3.03 11.66
C ALA A 252 7.70 -1.96 11.21
N ALA A 253 7.30 -0.70 11.31
CA ALA A 253 8.11 0.45 10.95
C ALA A 253 9.41 0.50 11.75
N ARG A 254 10.49 0.93 11.10
CA ARG A 254 11.81 1.05 11.72
C ARG A 254 12.39 2.44 11.47
N PRO A 255 13.09 3.04 12.45
CA PRO A 255 13.53 2.46 13.73
C PRO A 255 12.47 2.37 14.82
N GLY A 256 11.31 2.99 14.68
CA GLY A 256 10.23 2.90 15.64
C GLY A 256 9.12 3.91 15.38
N PRO A 257 8.06 3.92 16.20
CA PRO A 257 6.85 4.68 15.92
C PRO A 257 7.09 6.18 15.85
N THR A 258 7.84 6.79 16.76
CA THR A 258 8.08 8.24 16.75
C THR A 258 8.81 8.68 15.48
N GLU A 259 9.89 7.99 15.11
CA GLU A 259 10.69 8.37 13.94
C GLU A 259 10.01 8.11 12.61
N ILE A 260 9.12 7.11 12.50
CA ILE A 260 8.47 6.81 11.21
C ILE A 260 7.56 7.95 10.77
N PHE A 261 6.84 8.58 11.69
CA PHE A 261 5.97 9.72 11.38
C PHE A 261 6.79 10.93 10.92
N ASP A 262 7.85 11.27 11.63
CA ASP A 262 8.77 12.36 11.25
C ASP A 262 9.39 12.08 9.88
N ARG A 263 9.80 10.86 9.62
CA ARG A 263 10.39 10.46 8.33
C ARG A 263 9.38 10.53 7.19
N ALA A 264 8.14 10.09 7.42
CA ALA A 264 7.07 10.14 6.43
C ALA A 264 6.72 11.59 6.06
N GLU A 265 6.51 12.44 7.07
CA GLU A 265 6.21 13.85 6.89
C GLU A 265 7.35 14.56 6.13
N ASN A 266 8.58 14.44 6.62
CA ASN A 266 9.76 15.04 5.99
C ASN A 266 9.98 14.53 4.54
N ALA A 267 9.75 13.25 4.28
CA ALA A 267 9.90 12.70 2.93
C ALA A 267 8.85 13.28 1.98
N LEU A 268 7.59 13.31 2.42
CA LEU A 268 6.48 13.86 1.64
C LEU A 268 6.70 15.35 1.31
N GLU A 269 7.05 16.16 2.31
CA GLU A 269 7.33 17.58 2.10
C GLU A 269 8.53 17.82 1.17
N ARG A 270 9.59 17.03 1.31
CA ARG A 270 10.78 17.16 0.45
C ARG A 270 10.46 16.79 -1.00
N TRP A 271 9.69 15.73 -1.22
CA TRP A 271 9.26 15.31 -2.55
C TRP A 271 8.37 16.37 -3.19
N HIS A 272 7.34 16.82 -2.48
CA HIS A 272 6.41 17.86 -2.96
C HIS A 272 7.14 19.16 -3.30
N ARG A 273 7.98 19.67 -2.39
CA ARG A 273 8.79 20.88 -2.62
C ARG A 273 9.74 20.73 -3.81
N SER A 274 10.33 19.55 -3.99
CA SER A 274 11.22 19.28 -5.11
C SER A 274 10.46 19.21 -6.43
N PHE A 275 9.27 18.59 -6.42
CA PHE A 275 8.35 18.57 -7.55
C PHE A 275 7.96 19.99 -7.97
N LEU A 276 7.46 20.83 -7.06
CA LEU A 276 7.04 22.20 -7.38
C LEU A 276 8.16 23.00 -8.02
N ARG A 277 9.36 22.98 -7.43
CA ARG A 277 10.53 23.68 -7.98
C ARG A 277 10.92 23.22 -9.38
N LYS A 278 10.75 21.92 -9.69
CA LYS A 278 11.04 21.39 -11.01
C LYS A 278 9.94 21.69 -12.01
N ARG A 279 8.68 21.65 -11.57
CA ARG A 279 7.53 22.01 -12.39
C ARG A 279 7.55 23.48 -12.84
N GLU A 280 8.04 24.40 -11.99
CA GLU A 280 8.25 25.81 -12.35
C GLU A 280 9.31 26.01 -13.47
N GLN A 281 10.23 25.06 -13.65
CA GLN A 281 11.31 25.16 -14.62
C GLN A 281 10.95 24.58 -15.99
N THR A 282 9.88 23.79 -16.10
CA THR A 282 9.48 23.16 -17.36
C THR A 282 8.00 22.81 -17.39
N ASP A 283 7.37 22.97 -18.56
CA ASP A 283 6.04 22.47 -18.86
C ASP A 283 6.05 21.05 -19.45
N SER A 284 7.23 20.54 -19.81
CA SER A 284 7.40 19.20 -20.35
C SER A 284 7.40 18.14 -19.26
N ASP A 285 6.51 17.15 -19.33
CA ASP A 285 6.46 16.05 -18.39
C ASP A 285 7.69 15.12 -18.49
N GLU A 286 8.29 15.02 -19.68
CA GLU A 286 9.52 14.26 -19.90
C GLU A 286 10.72 14.94 -19.21
N ASP A 287 10.85 16.25 -19.36
CA ASP A 287 11.90 17.03 -18.71
C ASP A 287 11.73 17.05 -17.20
N LEU A 288 10.50 17.20 -16.72
CA LEU A 288 10.16 17.11 -15.30
C LEU A 288 10.60 15.75 -14.73
N SER A 289 10.22 14.67 -15.38
CA SER A 289 10.57 13.31 -14.96
C SER A 289 12.09 13.11 -14.89
N ARG A 290 12.81 13.55 -15.91
CA ARG A 290 14.28 13.46 -15.95
C ARG A 290 14.93 14.26 -14.81
N GLN A 291 14.52 15.51 -14.60
CA GLN A 291 15.07 16.38 -13.57
C GLN A 291 14.71 15.90 -12.15
N PHE A 292 13.48 15.37 -11.97
CA PHE A 292 13.04 14.83 -10.69
C PHE A 292 13.82 13.57 -10.32
N ASN A 293 14.01 12.65 -11.27
CA ASN A 293 14.79 11.42 -11.05
C ASN A 293 16.25 11.73 -10.70
N ALA A 294 16.87 12.70 -11.36
CA ALA A 294 18.21 13.13 -10.99
C ALA A 294 18.26 13.71 -9.57
N CYS A 295 17.26 14.49 -9.17
CA CYS A 295 17.14 15.00 -7.80
C CYS A 295 16.89 13.87 -6.77
N LEU A 296 16.07 12.90 -7.12
CA LEU A 296 15.80 11.71 -6.31
C LEU A 296 17.09 10.97 -5.98
N GLU A 297 17.91 10.68 -6.99
CA GLU A 297 19.17 9.96 -6.82
C GLU A 297 20.20 10.74 -6.00
N ALA A 298 20.29 12.04 -6.26
CA ALA A 298 21.34 12.87 -5.65
C ALA A 298 21.02 13.29 -4.20
N THR A 299 19.76 13.54 -3.86
CA THR A 299 19.42 14.23 -2.61
C THR A 299 18.22 13.67 -1.84
N LEU A 300 17.19 13.18 -2.52
CA LEU A 300 15.97 12.75 -1.84
C LEU A 300 16.10 11.37 -1.23
N GLU A 301 16.74 10.42 -1.93
CA GLU A 301 16.90 9.03 -1.52
C GLU A 301 18.35 8.55 -1.74
N PRO A 302 19.27 8.85 -0.83
CA PRO A 302 20.65 8.38 -0.91
C PRO A 302 20.74 6.91 -0.46
N ILE A 303 20.30 5.98 -1.32
CA ILE A 303 20.20 4.55 -1.06
C ILE A 303 21.03 3.74 -2.04
N THR A 304 21.29 2.48 -1.68
CA THR A 304 22.02 1.56 -2.56
C THR A 304 21.24 1.26 -3.84
N PRO A 305 21.92 0.90 -4.93
CA PRO A 305 21.24 0.50 -6.18
C PRO A 305 20.28 -0.68 -6.00
N SER A 306 20.56 -1.60 -5.05
CA SER A 306 19.65 -2.70 -4.73
C SER A 306 18.37 -2.20 -4.10
N ALA A 307 18.46 -1.42 -3.02
CA ALA A 307 17.31 -0.86 -2.33
C ALA A 307 16.45 0.01 -3.27
N ARG A 308 17.09 0.75 -4.19
CA ARG A 308 16.38 1.52 -5.21
C ARG A 308 15.58 0.63 -6.15
N ARG A 309 16.18 -0.48 -6.65
CA ARG A 309 15.43 -1.42 -7.51
C ARG A 309 14.21 -2.01 -6.82
N ASP A 310 14.33 -2.33 -5.52
CA ASP A 310 13.22 -2.88 -4.75
C ASP A 310 12.12 -1.84 -4.53
N LEU A 311 12.48 -0.60 -4.19
CA LEU A 311 11.51 0.50 -4.08
C LEU A 311 10.84 0.81 -5.43
N GLU A 312 11.59 0.84 -6.55
CA GLU A 312 11.01 1.05 -7.88
C GLU A 312 10.05 -0.08 -8.31
N ALA A 313 10.22 -1.28 -7.78
CA ALA A 313 9.32 -2.40 -8.06
C ALA A 313 7.99 -2.33 -7.28
N VAL A 314 7.94 -1.57 -6.18
CA VAL A 314 6.78 -1.44 -5.29
C VAL A 314 6.11 -0.08 -5.44
N SER A 315 6.90 0.97 -5.37
CA SER A 315 6.45 2.36 -5.46
C SER A 315 7.31 3.12 -6.47
N PRO A 316 7.06 2.94 -7.78
CA PRO A 316 7.88 3.56 -8.81
C PRO A 316 7.87 5.09 -8.70
N ALA A 317 9.04 5.72 -8.84
CA ALA A 317 9.15 7.18 -8.78
C ALA A 317 8.28 7.88 -9.83
N TRP A 318 8.15 7.30 -11.03
CA TRP A 318 7.29 7.84 -12.09
C TRP A 318 5.80 7.88 -11.70
N LEU A 319 5.32 6.87 -10.95
CA LEU A 319 3.92 6.81 -10.49
C LEU A 319 3.67 7.91 -9.45
N ASN A 320 4.58 8.06 -8.50
CA ASN A 320 4.49 9.10 -7.48
C ASN A 320 4.56 10.50 -8.11
N LEU A 321 5.46 10.70 -9.07
CA LEU A 321 5.54 11.96 -9.82
C LEU A 321 4.25 12.27 -10.60
N ALA A 322 3.65 11.24 -11.19
CA ALA A 322 2.37 11.37 -11.89
C ALA A 322 1.24 11.82 -10.94
N GLY A 323 1.24 11.32 -9.70
CA GLY A 323 0.26 11.73 -8.69
C GLY A 323 0.43 13.18 -8.23
N LEU A 324 1.66 13.61 -7.95
CA LEU A 324 1.96 15.01 -7.64
C LEU A 324 1.53 15.94 -8.79
N ASN A 325 1.77 15.52 -10.03
CA ASN A 325 1.38 16.30 -11.21
C ASN A 325 -0.13 16.35 -11.40
N ALA A 326 -0.83 15.26 -11.15
CA ALA A 326 -2.29 15.19 -11.23
C ALA A 326 -2.95 16.07 -10.15
N GLU A 327 -2.45 16.04 -8.93
CA GLU A 327 -2.92 16.93 -7.86
C GLU A 327 -2.72 18.39 -8.21
N GLN A 328 -1.54 18.78 -8.66
CA GLN A 328 -1.26 20.15 -9.11
C GLN A 328 -2.21 20.59 -10.23
N ALA A 329 -2.52 19.70 -11.16
CA ALA A 329 -3.46 19.99 -12.24
C ALA A 329 -4.91 20.18 -11.74
N ARG A 330 -5.36 19.39 -10.74
CA ARG A 330 -6.65 19.59 -10.08
C ARG A 330 -6.71 20.93 -9.35
N LEU A 331 -5.72 21.23 -8.51
CA LEU A 331 -5.64 22.47 -7.76
C LEU A 331 -5.59 23.72 -8.64
N SER A 332 -4.97 23.62 -9.83
CA SER A 332 -4.91 24.71 -10.81
C SER A 332 -6.14 24.82 -11.73
N GLY A 333 -7.17 23.98 -11.54
CA GLY A 333 -8.36 23.95 -12.39
C GLY A 333 -8.11 23.44 -13.82
N ARG A 334 -6.96 22.83 -14.10
CA ARG A 334 -6.61 22.25 -15.41
C ARG A 334 -7.23 20.86 -15.62
N LEU A 335 -7.62 20.18 -14.55
CA LEU A 335 -8.43 18.96 -14.56
C LEU A 335 -9.71 19.25 -13.77
N SER A 336 -10.87 19.04 -14.37
CA SER A 336 -12.11 18.98 -13.60
C SER A 336 -12.11 17.71 -12.77
N ASP A 337 -12.69 17.75 -11.57
CA ASP A 337 -12.98 16.59 -10.72
C ASP A 337 -13.99 15.67 -11.44
N ALA A 338 -13.57 15.04 -12.51
CA ALA A 338 -14.37 14.06 -13.22
C ALA A 338 -14.29 12.74 -12.44
N ALA A 339 -15.39 12.50 -11.71
CA ALA A 339 -15.74 11.32 -10.96
C ALA A 339 -15.44 9.98 -11.65
#